data_5f427d552daeeaf85b3aaba617de5b38
#
_entry.id   5f427d552daeeaf85b3aaba617de5b38
#
_cell.length_a   1.000
_cell.length_b   1.000
_cell.length_c   1.000
_cell.angle_alpha   90.00
_cell.angle_beta   90.00
_cell.angle_gamma   90.00
#
_symmetry.space_group_name_H-M   'P 1'
#
loop_
_entity.id
_entity.type
_entity.pdbx_description
1 polymer ?
#
loop_
_entity_poly.entity_id
_entity_poly.type
_entity_poly.pdbx_seq_one_letter_code
_entity_poly.pdbx_strand_id
1 'polypeptide(L)'
;MTSPGRTTPDSETRTPGRGVLALGIEPRLLRACLIDRIGAEHRLVGWINVERSEHAPLTGQVAAVVRRLGLRLGRRLWDDGRQAPFTRSANAVTTPPLDVISAGIGAQPPLQVWAVGLTSRGSVAALETALAATDAEVVGATALSTTLRADQLAQDIGLVRPHVLLMAGGFERAEPSTQQQTLRLAAYVARALAALPPNRRPPVIFAGAGQSADAVQARFADTEPTLSFERVPNVHPEPGVIQRGELVQRLNEQQWRRLRQQPGIGRVGQWVTPPLQLTRLETTFAQMVQAWRDYHDLPELHGAFISGTRRVHVWTVRARPDMGLHYAPVAAALEPLRGWPPLRLLSGPWAGPPAGITWWDQSGLAPLVATVGHVAPEAMLQVLTQDVLRRVV
;
A
#
# COMPACT_ATOMS: atom_id res chain seq x y z
N MET A 1 20.01 -68.05 -5.10
CA MET A 1 19.03 -67.18 -4.40
C MET A 1 19.24 -65.76 -4.89
N THR A 2 18.46 -65.37 -5.86
CA THR A 2 18.50 -64.07 -6.54
C THR A 2 17.53 -63.14 -5.84
N SER A 3 18.04 -62.00 -5.33
CA SER A 3 17.23 -60.93 -4.73
C SER A 3 16.40 -60.22 -5.82
N PRO A 4 15.13 -59.94 -5.57
CA PRO A 4 14.31 -59.18 -6.49
C PRO A 4 14.68 -57.69 -6.42
N GLY A 5 14.92 -57.08 -7.60
CA GLY A 5 15.20 -55.68 -7.79
C GLY A 5 14.08 -54.80 -7.26
N ARG A 6 14.44 -53.80 -6.43
CA ARG A 6 13.61 -52.67 -6.08
C ARG A 6 13.43 -51.78 -7.32
N THR A 7 12.29 -51.86 -7.96
CA THR A 7 11.81 -50.84 -8.88
C THR A 7 11.59 -49.54 -8.09
N THR A 8 12.46 -48.60 -8.30
CA THR A 8 12.22 -47.16 -7.93
C THR A 8 10.99 -46.70 -8.69
N PRO A 9 10.00 -46.06 -8.01
CA PRO A 9 8.89 -45.47 -8.72
C PRO A 9 9.43 -44.37 -9.64
N ASP A 10 9.03 -44.46 -10.92
CA ASP A 10 9.25 -43.43 -11.92
C ASP A 10 8.94 -42.07 -11.27
N SER A 11 9.98 -41.25 -11.14
CA SER A 11 9.83 -39.84 -10.92
C SER A 11 9.10 -39.32 -12.17
N GLU A 12 7.78 -39.16 -12.07
CA GLU A 12 7.01 -38.36 -13.00
C GLU A 12 7.81 -37.06 -13.23
N THR A 13 8.44 -36.98 -14.37
CA THR A 13 9.06 -35.76 -14.87
C THR A 13 7.94 -34.75 -15.06
N ARG A 14 7.55 -34.12 -13.97
CA ARG A 14 6.72 -32.89 -14.03
C ARG A 14 7.43 -31.98 -15.01
N THR A 15 6.89 -31.86 -16.20
CA THR A 15 7.34 -30.84 -17.14
C THR A 15 7.22 -29.52 -16.40
N PRO A 16 8.34 -28.84 -16.11
CA PRO A 16 8.28 -27.66 -15.28
C PRO A 16 7.39 -26.64 -15.98
N GLY A 17 6.49 -26.09 -15.20
CA GLY A 17 5.56 -25.09 -15.62
C GLY A 17 6.22 -23.93 -16.38
N ARG A 18 5.55 -23.42 -17.39
CA ARG A 18 6.17 -22.55 -18.43
C ARG A 18 5.70 -21.12 -18.38
N GLY A 19 4.81 -20.70 -17.46
CA GLY A 19 4.33 -19.32 -17.54
C GLY A 19 3.83 -18.74 -16.24
N VAL A 20 4.35 -17.57 -15.89
CA VAL A 20 3.89 -16.75 -14.79
C VAL A 20 3.21 -15.52 -15.36
N LEU A 21 1.90 -15.35 -15.10
CA LEU A 21 1.17 -14.13 -15.39
C LEU A 21 1.16 -13.26 -14.13
N ALA A 22 1.77 -12.09 -14.19
CA ALA A 22 1.68 -11.09 -13.13
C ALA A 22 0.75 -9.94 -13.53
N LEU A 23 -0.16 -9.60 -12.64
CA LEU A 23 -1.17 -8.56 -12.81
C LEU A 23 -0.94 -7.43 -11.81
N GLY A 24 -0.87 -6.21 -12.29
CA GLY A 24 -0.85 -4.98 -11.48
C GLY A 24 -2.15 -4.21 -11.66
N ILE A 25 -2.85 -3.94 -10.57
CA ILE A 25 -4.11 -3.22 -10.56
C ILE A 25 -3.91 -1.90 -9.81
N GLU A 26 -3.86 -0.82 -10.55
CA GLU A 26 -3.74 0.53 -10.01
C GLU A 26 -5.04 1.33 -10.26
N PRO A 27 -5.23 2.49 -9.62
CA PRO A 27 -6.44 3.29 -9.80
C PRO A 27 -6.75 3.60 -11.27
N ARG A 28 -5.72 3.95 -12.03
CA ARG A 28 -5.84 4.39 -13.43
C ARG A 28 -5.13 3.48 -14.43
N LEU A 29 -4.48 2.42 -13.96
CA LEU A 29 -3.64 1.60 -14.82
C LEU A 29 -3.83 0.12 -14.49
N LEU A 30 -3.99 -0.68 -15.52
CA LEU A 30 -3.89 -2.14 -15.45
C LEU A 30 -2.62 -2.58 -16.17
N ARG A 31 -1.85 -3.40 -15.49
CA ARG A 31 -0.62 -3.99 -16.03
C ARG A 31 -0.75 -5.49 -16.08
N ALA A 32 -0.25 -6.08 -17.15
CA ALA A 32 -0.06 -7.51 -17.23
C ALA A 32 1.31 -7.80 -17.82
N CYS A 33 2.04 -8.72 -17.24
CA CYS A 33 3.28 -9.22 -17.81
C CYS A 33 3.31 -10.75 -17.75
N LEU A 34 3.95 -11.32 -18.78
CA LEU A 34 4.20 -12.74 -18.87
C LEU A 34 5.69 -12.99 -18.72
N ILE A 35 6.04 -13.79 -17.72
CA ILE A 35 7.36 -14.34 -17.52
C ILE A 35 7.27 -15.81 -17.92
N ASP A 36 8.15 -16.27 -18.81
CA ASP A 36 8.14 -17.65 -19.25
C ASP A 36 9.52 -18.28 -19.08
N ARG A 37 9.55 -19.60 -19.00
CA ARG A 37 10.77 -20.35 -18.92
C ARG A 37 11.29 -20.62 -20.34
N ILE A 38 12.44 -20.03 -20.66
CA ILE A 38 13.13 -20.23 -21.92
C ILE A 38 14.44 -20.98 -21.62
N GLY A 39 14.48 -22.27 -21.96
CA GLY A 39 15.56 -23.14 -21.52
C GLY A 39 15.54 -23.35 -20.02
N ALA A 40 16.63 -22.99 -19.32
CA ALA A 40 16.74 -23.07 -17.86
C ALA A 40 16.32 -21.79 -17.13
N GLU A 41 16.10 -20.68 -17.86
CA GLU A 41 15.92 -19.35 -17.29
C GLU A 41 14.48 -18.85 -17.40
N HIS A 42 14.05 -18.09 -16.41
CA HIS A 42 12.81 -17.32 -16.50
C HIS A 42 13.09 -15.96 -17.14
N ARG A 43 12.36 -15.63 -18.20
CA ARG A 43 12.50 -14.38 -18.95
C ARG A 43 11.17 -13.66 -19.07
N LEU A 44 11.20 -12.34 -18.96
CA LEU A 44 10.05 -11.50 -19.30
C LEU A 44 9.86 -11.57 -20.83
N VAL A 45 8.77 -12.20 -21.27
CA VAL A 45 8.48 -12.37 -22.71
C VAL A 45 7.54 -11.31 -23.27
N GLY A 46 6.80 -10.64 -22.42
CA GLY A 46 5.97 -9.52 -22.83
C GLY A 46 5.22 -8.88 -21.68
N TRP A 47 4.86 -7.63 -21.90
CA TRP A 47 4.08 -6.85 -20.97
C TRP A 47 3.16 -5.85 -21.69
N ILE A 48 2.14 -5.41 -20.98
CA ILE A 48 1.18 -4.41 -21.48
C ILE A 48 0.66 -3.56 -20.32
N ASN A 49 0.54 -2.27 -20.58
CA ASN A 49 -0.16 -1.32 -19.72
C ASN A 49 -1.41 -0.82 -20.46
N VAL A 50 -2.51 -0.72 -19.75
CA VAL A 50 -3.77 -0.20 -20.31
C VAL A 50 -4.39 0.72 -19.26
N GLU A 51 -4.88 1.85 -19.70
CA GLU A 51 -5.63 2.76 -18.84
C GLU A 51 -6.90 2.08 -18.31
N ARG A 52 -7.13 2.21 -17.02
CA ARG A 52 -8.28 1.65 -16.33
C ARG A 52 -9.43 2.65 -16.34
N SER A 53 -10.61 2.21 -16.78
CA SER A 53 -11.84 2.96 -16.64
C SER A 53 -12.48 2.71 -15.28
N GLU A 54 -12.88 3.77 -14.59
CA GLU A 54 -13.62 3.66 -13.31
C GLU A 54 -15.06 3.14 -13.51
N HIS A 55 -15.62 3.31 -14.71
CA HIS A 55 -17.01 2.96 -15.03
C HIS A 55 -17.18 1.53 -15.54
N ALA A 56 -16.11 0.85 -15.93
CA ALA A 56 -16.17 -0.51 -16.43
C ALA A 56 -15.84 -1.55 -15.35
N PRO A 57 -16.49 -2.74 -15.36
CA PRO A 57 -16.17 -3.80 -14.40
C PRO A 57 -14.71 -4.21 -14.46
N LEU A 58 -14.02 -4.24 -13.31
CA LEU A 58 -12.59 -4.55 -13.20
C LEU A 58 -12.24 -5.89 -13.86
N THR A 59 -13.06 -6.93 -13.62
CA THR A 59 -12.80 -8.28 -14.16
C THR A 59 -12.83 -8.30 -15.69
N GLY A 60 -13.72 -7.54 -16.31
CA GLY A 60 -13.78 -7.38 -17.76
C GLY A 60 -12.57 -6.65 -18.32
N GLN A 61 -12.11 -5.61 -17.63
CA GLN A 61 -10.92 -4.87 -18.03
C GLN A 61 -9.65 -5.74 -17.92
N VAL A 62 -9.49 -6.49 -16.82
CA VAL A 62 -8.38 -7.44 -16.65
C VAL A 62 -8.42 -8.51 -17.75
N ALA A 63 -9.60 -9.06 -18.05
CA ALA A 63 -9.76 -10.01 -19.15
C ALA A 63 -9.30 -9.43 -20.50
N ALA A 64 -9.70 -8.19 -20.80
CA ALA A 64 -9.28 -7.49 -22.02
C ALA A 64 -7.77 -7.28 -22.10
N VAL A 65 -7.13 -6.88 -20.99
CA VAL A 65 -5.68 -6.70 -20.90
C VAL A 65 -4.94 -8.01 -21.12
N VAL A 66 -5.37 -9.10 -20.46
CA VAL A 66 -4.74 -10.43 -20.59
C VAL A 66 -4.92 -10.99 -21.99
N ARG A 67 -6.12 -10.85 -22.61
CA ARG A 67 -6.35 -11.25 -24.01
C ARG A 67 -5.43 -10.47 -24.97
N ARG A 68 -5.35 -9.14 -24.78
CA ARG A 68 -4.49 -8.28 -25.62
C ARG A 68 -3.02 -8.66 -25.52
N LEU A 69 -2.53 -8.97 -24.30
CA LEU A 69 -1.18 -9.49 -24.09
C LEU A 69 -1.02 -10.83 -24.83
N GLY A 70 -1.99 -11.74 -24.69
CA GLY A 70 -1.97 -13.03 -25.40
C GLY A 70 -1.92 -12.89 -26.91
N LEU A 71 -2.73 -12.00 -27.50
CA LEU A 71 -2.73 -11.72 -28.93
C LEU A 71 -1.36 -11.19 -29.41
N ARG A 72 -0.73 -10.29 -28.66
CA ARG A 72 0.61 -9.78 -29.00
C ARG A 72 1.69 -10.84 -28.97
N LEU A 73 1.53 -11.87 -28.14
CA LEU A 73 2.50 -12.96 -27.97
C LEU A 73 2.16 -14.22 -28.78
N GLY A 74 1.05 -14.21 -29.52
CA GLY A 74 0.56 -15.41 -30.22
C GLY A 74 0.22 -16.55 -29.26
N ARG A 75 -0.17 -16.23 -27.99
CA ARG A 75 -0.41 -17.21 -26.94
C ARG A 75 -1.78 -17.02 -26.28
N ARG A 76 -2.50 -18.12 -26.04
CA ARG A 76 -3.74 -18.08 -25.27
C ARG A 76 -3.44 -17.89 -23.79
N LEU A 77 -3.83 -16.72 -23.23
CA LEU A 77 -3.64 -16.39 -21.81
C LEU A 77 -4.96 -16.29 -21.04
N TRP A 78 -6.09 -16.34 -21.75
CA TRP A 78 -7.42 -16.22 -21.16
C TRP A 78 -8.35 -17.35 -21.59
N ASP A 79 -9.16 -17.86 -20.68
CA ASP A 79 -10.20 -18.86 -20.92
C ASP A 79 -11.58 -18.20 -20.85
N ASP A 80 -12.19 -18.06 -22.03
CA ASP A 80 -13.50 -17.41 -22.14
C ASP A 80 -14.63 -18.23 -21.51
N GLY A 81 -14.52 -19.55 -21.52
CA GLY A 81 -15.53 -20.42 -20.91
C GLY A 81 -15.53 -20.35 -19.39
N ARG A 82 -14.36 -20.13 -18.79
CA ARG A 82 -14.21 -20.01 -17.32
C ARG A 82 -14.19 -18.56 -16.82
N GLN A 83 -14.08 -17.60 -17.72
CA GLN A 83 -13.87 -16.19 -17.41
C GLN A 83 -12.71 -16.03 -16.41
N ALA A 84 -11.55 -16.62 -16.75
CA ALA A 84 -10.34 -16.67 -15.91
C ALA A 84 -9.09 -16.77 -16.77
N PRO A 85 -7.89 -16.50 -16.20
CA PRO A 85 -6.64 -16.80 -16.86
C PRO A 85 -6.51 -18.28 -17.24
N PHE A 86 -5.85 -18.56 -18.34
CA PHE A 86 -5.78 -19.89 -18.93
C PHE A 86 -4.77 -20.80 -18.20
N THR A 87 -5.24 -21.59 -17.24
CA THR A 87 -4.41 -22.44 -16.35
C THR A 87 -4.49 -23.93 -16.64
N ARG A 88 -5.33 -24.36 -17.62
CA ARG A 88 -5.50 -25.77 -17.98
C ARG A 88 -5.57 -25.91 -19.48
N SER A 89 -4.86 -26.89 -20.02
CA SER A 89 -4.85 -27.22 -21.43
C SER A 89 -4.94 -28.73 -21.62
N ALA A 90 -5.70 -29.14 -22.62
CA ALA A 90 -5.72 -30.52 -23.08
C ALA A 90 -4.41 -30.90 -23.84
N ASN A 91 -3.74 -29.91 -24.40
CA ASN A 91 -2.45 -30.05 -25.07
C ASN A 91 -1.48 -28.96 -24.65
N ALA A 92 -0.67 -29.26 -23.64
CA ALA A 92 0.27 -28.29 -23.05
C ALA A 92 1.46 -27.96 -23.96
N VAL A 93 1.71 -28.77 -24.97
CA VAL A 93 2.83 -28.55 -25.94
C VAL A 93 2.46 -27.45 -26.93
N THR A 94 1.28 -27.52 -27.52
CA THR A 94 0.82 -26.53 -28.51
C THR A 94 0.14 -25.31 -27.87
N THR A 95 -0.44 -25.50 -26.73
CA THR A 95 -1.14 -24.43 -26.00
C THR A 95 -0.73 -24.47 -24.52
N PRO A 96 0.46 -23.96 -24.18
CA PRO A 96 0.98 -24.03 -22.81
C PRO A 96 0.11 -23.20 -21.87
N PRO A 97 -0.37 -23.79 -20.77
CA PRO A 97 -1.15 -23.09 -19.75
C PRO A 97 -0.25 -22.17 -18.93
N LEU A 98 -0.89 -21.30 -18.14
CA LEU A 98 -0.22 -20.55 -17.09
C LEU A 98 -0.09 -21.44 -15.85
N ASP A 99 1.07 -21.46 -15.23
CA ASP A 99 1.31 -22.25 -14.02
C ASP A 99 1.08 -21.40 -12.77
N VAL A 100 1.49 -20.16 -12.86
CA VAL A 100 1.39 -19.22 -11.73
C VAL A 100 0.70 -17.94 -12.20
N ILE A 101 -0.24 -17.51 -11.40
CA ILE A 101 -0.88 -16.21 -11.52
C ILE A 101 -0.59 -15.47 -10.23
N SER A 102 0.03 -14.32 -10.36
CA SER A 102 0.26 -13.37 -9.27
C SER A 102 -0.53 -12.08 -9.55
N ALA A 103 -1.07 -11.47 -8.53
CA ALA A 103 -1.74 -10.19 -8.66
C ALA A 103 -1.42 -9.26 -7.49
N GLY A 104 -1.20 -7.98 -7.82
CA GLY A 104 -0.99 -6.93 -6.85
C GLY A 104 -1.92 -5.74 -7.10
N ILE A 105 -2.34 -5.11 -6.00
CA ILE A 105 -3.13 -3.87 -6.03
C ILE A 105 -2.19 -2.73 -5.63
N GLY A 106 -2.06 -1.73 -6.52
CA GLY A 106 -1.30 -0.50 -6.23
C GLY A 106 -2.09 0.49 -5.39
N ALA A 107 -1.40 1.57 -5.02
CA ALA A 107 -1.97 2.63 -4.21
C ALA A 107 -3.34 3.07 -4.73
N GLN A 108 -4.34 2.80 -3.95
CA GLN A 108 -5.71 3.26 -4.13
C GLN A 108 -5.86 4.64 -3.46
N PRO A 109 -7.00 5.31 -3.60
CA PRO A 109 -7.24 6.49 -2.78
C PRO A 109 -6.86 6.22 -1.32
N PRO A 110 -6.09 7.11 -0.69
CA PRO A 110 -5.54 6.89 0.64
C PRO A 110 -6.63 6.59 1.66
N LEU A 111 -6.26 5.91 2.74
CA LEU A 111 -7.14 5.77 3.89
C LEU A 111 -7.36 7.14 4.51
N GLN A 112 -8.58 7.65 4.43
CA GLN A 112 -8.92 8.96 5.00
C GLN A 112 -9.06 8.85 6.52
N VAL A 113 -8.32 9.65 7.23
CA VAL A 113 -8.22 9.61 8.68
C VAL A 113 -8.60 10.96 9.27
N TRP A 114 -9.45 10.94 10.30
CA TRP A 114 -9.68 12.10 11.18
C TRP A 114 -8.83 11.96 12.43
N ALA A 115 -7.91 12.89 12.66
CA ALA A 115 -7.02 12.86 13.81
C ALA A 115 -7.63 13.65 14.98
N VAL A 116 -7.66 13.05 16.18
CA VAL A 116 -8.17 13.68 17.40
C VAL A 116 -7.12 13.60 18.49
N GLY A 117 -6.87 14.70 19.18
CA GLY A 117 -5.86 14.75 20.23
C GLY A 117 -6.11 15.80 21.29
N LEU A 118 -5.32 15.78 22.38
CA LEU A 118 -5.39 16.79 23.42
C LEU A 118 -4.87 18.15 22.94
N THR A 119 -3.82 18.14 22.13
CA THR A 119 -3.19 19.36 21.61
C THR A 119 -2.82 19.21 20.15
N SER A 120 -2.91 20.28 19.40
CA SER A 120 -2.56 20.27 17.95
C SER A 120 -1.08 19.99 17.74
N ARG A 121 -0.19 20.62 18.52
CA ARG A 121 1.28 20.46 18.37
C ARG A 121 1.87 19.24 19.08
N GLY A 122 1.09 18.57 19.93
CA GLY A 122 1.51 17.36 20.64
C GLY A 122 0.85 16.12 20.04
N SER A 123 -0.27 15.69 20.61
CA SER A 123 -0.92 14.43 20.27
C SER A 123 -1.39 14.36 18.81
N VAL A 124 -1.92 15.44 18.24
CA VAL A 124 -2.32 15.45 16.81
C VAL A 124 -1.07 15.35 15.91
N ALA A 125 -0.05 16.17 16.14
CA ALA A 125 1.19 16.13 15.37
C ALA A 125 1.91 14.77 15.49
N ALA A 126 1.82 14.10 16.63
CA ALA A 126 2.36 12.75 16.82
C ALA A 126 1.63 11.72 15.93
N LEU A 127 0.30 11.80 15.84
CA LEU A 127 -0.49 10.98 14.90
C LEU A 127 -0.08 11.25 13.45
N GLU A 128 0.01 12.51 13.03
CA GLU A 128 0.43 12.89 11.68
C GLU A 128 1.82 12.34 11.33
N THR A 129 2.76 12.43 12.28
CA THR A 129 4.10 11.88 12.13
C THR A 129 4.08 10.35 11.98
N ALA A 130 3.25 9.66 12.75
CA ALA A 130 3.09 8.22 12.63
C ALA A 130 2.45 7.80 11.30
N LEU A 131 1.48 8.57 10.80
CA LEU A 131 0.78 8.34 9.55
C LEU A 131 1.68 8.47 8.32
N ALA A 132 2.77 9.22 8.38
CA ALA A 132 3.72 9.35 7.27
C ALA A 132 4.34 8.00 6.82
N ALA A 133 4.28 6.97 7.66
CA ALA A 133 4.70 5.60 7.33
C ALA A 133 3.57 4.73 6.73
N THR A 134 2.40 5.30 6.46
CA THR A 134 1.23 4.59 5.96
C THR A 134 0.69 5.23 4.68
N ASP A 135 -0.13 4.47 3.94
CA ASP A 135 -0.95 5.00 2.86
C ASP A 135 -2.25 5.61 3.43
N ALA A 136 -2.11 6.56 4.34
CA ALA A 136 -3.21 7.28 4.95
C ALA A 136 -3.05 8.80 4.76
N GLU A 137 -4.16 9.51 4.79
CA GLU A 137 -4.23 10.96 4.64
C GLU A 137 -5.10 11.55 5.75
N VAL A 138 -4.58 12.55 6.45
CA VAL A 138 -5.36 13.29 7.43
C VAL A 138 -6.29 14.24 6.68
N VAL A 139 -7.58 13.95 6.72
CA VAL A 139 -8.63 14.76 6.06
C VAL A 139 -9.30 15.74 7.01
N GLY A 140 -8.98 15.65 8.30
CA GLY A 140 -9.41 16.56 9.33
C GLY A 140 -8.73 16.29 10.66
N ALA A 141 -8.59 17.33 11.47
CA ALA A 141 -7.96 17.22 12.77
C ALA A 141 -8.72 18.03 13.83
N THR A 142 -8.80 17.47 15.05
CA THR A 142 -9.46 18.11 16.19
C THR A 142 -8.59 18.02 17.42
N ALA A 143 -8.33 19.17 18.06
CA ALA A 143 -7.70 19.22 19.36
C ALA A 143 -8.72 19.61 20.44
N LEU A 144 -8.53 19.13 21.66
CA LEU A 144 -9.36 19.53 22.79
C LEU A 144 -9.23 21.04 23.01
N SER A 145 -10.36 21.73 23.07
CA SER A 145 -10.44 23.16 23.36
C SER A 145 -11.66 23.44 24.20
N THR A 146 -11.74 24.64 24.77
CA THR A 146 -12.92 25.11 25.52
C THR A 146 -14.12 25.36 24.61
N THR A 147 -13.89 25.55 23.32
CA THR A 147 -14.91 25.79 22.28
C THR A 147 -15.33 24.53 21.54
N LEU A 148 -14.71 23.36 21.83
CA LEU A 148 -15.06 22.11 21.18
C LEU A 148 -16.52 21.73 21.49
N ARG A 149 -17.29 21.48 20.42
CA ARG A 149 -18.68 21.05 20.47
C ARG A 149 -18.87 19.74 19.74
N ALA A 150 -19.61 18.81 20.34
CA ALA A 150 -19.86 17.50 19.77
C ALA A 150 -20.73 17.57 18.51
N ASP A 151 -21.70 18.48 18.44
CA ASP A 151 -22.56 18.72 17.29
C ASP A 151 -21.77 19.20 16.06
N GLN A 152 -20.84 20.17 16.26
CA GLN A 152 -19.98 20.64 15.20
C GLN A 152 -19.05 19.52 14.71
N LEU A 153 -18.42 18.79 15.62
CA LEU A 153 -17.56 17.65 15.25
C LEU A 153 -18.35 16.58 14.48
N ALA A 154 -19.60 16.32 14.86
CA ALA A 154 -20.46 15.39 14.13
C ALA A 154 -20.75 15.87 12.69
N GLN A 155 -21.03 17.16 12.51
CA GLN A 155 -21.24 17.76 11.19
C GLN A 155 -20.00 17.62 10.31
N ASP A 156 -18.83 17.98 10.85
CA ASP A 156 -17.56 17.93 10.13
C ASP A 156 -17.21 16.50 9.71
N ILE A 157 -17.30 15.54 10.63
CA ILE A 157 -17.09 14.10 10.32
C ILE A 157 -18.13 13.58 9.32
N GLY A 158 -19.39 13.98 9.47
CA GLY A 158 -20.48 13.60 8.59
C GLY A 158 -20.33 14.13 7.16
N LEU A 159 -19.72 15.30 6.99
CA LEU A 159 -19.43 15.92 5.70
C LEU A 159 -18.22 15.24 5.03
N VAL A 160 -17.12 15.11 5.74
CA VAL A 160 -15.84 14.58 5.23
C VAL A 160 -15.89 13.05 5.07
N ARG A 161 -16.60 12.34 5.95
CA ARG A 161 -16.74 10.87 5.96
C ARG A 161 -15.39 10.14 6.00
N PRO A 162 -14.56 10.37 7.02
CA PRO A 162 -13.31 9.67 7.15
C PRO A 162 -13.55 8.16 7.28
N HIS A 163 -12.58 7.36 6.82
CA HIS A 163 -12.64 5.90 6.94
C HIS A 163 -12.32 5.41 8.36
N VAL A 164 -11.52 6.18 9.11
CA VAL A 164 -11.08 5.88 10.47
C VAL A 164 -10.94 7.18 11.26
N LEU A 165 -11.29 7.15 12.52
CA LEU A 165 -10.98 8.20 13.50
C LEU A 165 -9.83 7.70 14.37
N LEU A 166 -8.73 8.44 14.40
CA LEU A 166 -7.61 8.17 15.29
C LEU A 166 -7.67 9.12 16.47
N MET A 167 -7.60 8.57 17.68
CA MET A 167 -7.59 9.35 18.89
C MET A 167 -6.30 9.08 19.69
N ALA A 168 -5.56 10.14 20.01
CA ALA A 168 -4.41 10.08 20.90
C ALA A 168 -4.56 11.04 22.07
N GLY A 169 -3.98 10.68 23.23
CA GLY A 169 -4.03 11.56 24.39
C GLY A 169 -3.15 11.10 25.55
N GLY A 170 -2.34 12.03 26.04
CA GLY A 170 -1.46 11.82 27.18
C GLY A 170 -0.22 10.98 26.87
N PHE A 171 0.84 11.20 27.66
CA PHE A 171 1.97 10.29 27.77
C PHE A 171 1.63 9.08 28.64
N GLU A 172 2.45 8.01 28.60
CA GLU A 172 2.18 6.82 29.44
C GLU A 172 2.12 7.13 30.95
N ARG A 173 2.93 8.06 31.40
CA ARG A 173 2.96 8.52 32.79
C ARG A 173 2.32 9.90 32.95
N ALA A 174 1.15 10.08 32.35
CA ALA A 174 0.44 11.34 32.40
C ALA A 174 -0.16 11.61 33.80
N GLU A 175 -0.19 12.87 34.17
CA GLU A 175 -0.85 13.33 35.38
C GLU A 175 -2.38 13.07 35.36
N PRO A 176 -3.03 12.95 36.52
CA PRO A 176 -4.48 12.77 36.61
C PRO A 176 -5.30 13.81 35.84
N SER A 177 -4.81 15.04 35.79
CA SER A 177 -5.43 16.15 35.04
C SER A 177 -5.46 15.84 33.52
N THR A 178 -4.39 15.30 32.98
CA THR A 178 -4.29 14.89 31.56
C THR A 178 -5.19 13.69 31.27
N GLN A 179 -5.29 12.74 32.20
CA GLN A 179 -6.24 11.63 32.09
C GLN A 179 -7.68 12.11 32.01
N GLN A 180 -8.07 13.05 32.89
CA GLN A 180 -9.40 13.66 32.86
C GLN A 180 -9.67 14.39 31.55
N GLN A 181 -8.68 15.12 31.00
CA GLN A 181 -8.80 15.76 29.69
C GLN A 181 -9.00 14.73 28.58
N THR A 182 -8.28 13.59 28.63
CA THR A 182 -8.45 12.49 27.67
C THR A 182 -9.86 11.90 27.72
N LEU A 183 -10.41 11.67 28.92
CA LEU A 183 -11.78 11.20 29.11
C LEU A 183 -12.82 12.21 28.64
N ARG A 184 -12.57 13.50 28.89
CA ARG A 184 -13.43 14.59 28.38
C ARG A 184 -13.44 14.59 26.85
N LEU A 185 -12.29 14.50 26.22
CA LEU A 185 -12.17 14.41 24.76
C LEU A 185 -12.91 13.18 24.22
N ALA A 186 -12.72 12.00 24.85
CA ALA A 186 -13.43 10.77 24.51
C ALA A 186 -14.96 10.94 24.56
N ALA A 187 -15.47 11.63 25.58
CA ALA A 187 -16.90 11.91 25.73
C ALA A 187 -17.43 12.84 24.60
N TYR A 188 -16.66 13.82 24.16
CA TYR A 188 -17.04 14.65 23.01
C TYR A 188 -17.09 13.86 21.72
N VAL A 189 -16.05 13.03 21.47
CA VAL A 189 -15.97 12.19 20.27
C VAL A 189 -17.08 11.15 20.26
N ALA A 190 -17.31 10.44 21.37
CA ALA A 190 -18.36 9.43 21.46
C ALA A 190 -19.75 10.03 21.17
N ARG A 191 -20.08 11.19 21.75
CA ARG A 191 -21.32 11.92 21.47
C ARG A 191 -21.43 12.37 20.02
N ALA A 192 -20.35 12.87 19.43
CA ALA A 192 -20.33 13.27 18.04
C ALA A 192 -20.60 12.07 17.10
N LEU A 193 -19.99 10.93 17.37
CA LEU A 193 -20.21 9.71 16.58
C LEU A 193 -21.60 9.12 16.81
N ALA A 194 -22.13 9.15 18.03
CA ALA A 194 -23.49 8.68 18.32
C ALA A 194 -24.57 9.49 17.57
N ALA A 195 -24.32 10.78 17.32
CA ALA A 195 -25.21 11.64 16.53
C ALA A 195 -25.23 11.31 15.02
N LEU A 196 -24.24 10.54 14.51
CA LEU A 196 -24.17 10.11 13.12
C LEU A 196 -25.03 8.87 12.88
N PRO A 197 -25.60 8.71 11.67
CA PRO A 197 -26.21 7.45 11.26
C PRO A 197 -25.21 6.28 11.36
N PRO A 198 -25.62 5.06 11.79
CA PRO A 198 -24.72 3.94 12.02
C PRO A 198 -23.77 3.63 10.86
N ASN A 199 -24.26 3.71 9.61
CA ASN A 199 -23.49 3.47 8.40
C ASN A 199 -22.51 4.59 8.02
N ARG A 200 -22.48 5.69 8.79
CA ARG A 200 -21.55 6.83 8.60
C ARG A 200 -20.57 7.00 9.75
N ARG A 201 -20.62 6.11 10.74
CA ARG A 201 -19.73 6.14 11.91
C ARG A 201 -18.39 5.50 11.56
N PRO A 202 -17.29 6.26 11.53
CA PRO A 202 -15.97 5.65 11.35
C PRO A 202 -15.61 4.82 12.60
N PRO A 203 -14.88 3.70 12.42
CA PRO A 203 -14.27 3.02 13.56
C PRO A 203 -13.26 3.92 14.24
N VAL A 204 -13.14 3.78 15.56
CA VAL A 204 -12.20 4.54 16.39
C VAL A 204 -11.00 3.68 16.73
N ILE A 205 -9.80 4.18 16.50
CA ILE A 205 -8.55 3.59 16.98
C ILE A 205 -7.97 4.53 18.03
N PHE A 206 -7.85 4.05 19.25
CA PHE A 206 -7.22 4.78 20.35
C PHE A 206 -5.74 4.41 20.45
N ALA A 207 -4.89 5.41 20.30
CA ALA A 207 -3.42 5.31 20.35
C ALA A 207 -2.84 6.25 21.43
N GLY A 208 -3.51 6.34 22.56
CA GLY A 208 -3.12 7.16 23.72
C GLY A 208 -2.64 6.32 24.91
N ALA A 209 -2.47 6.98 26.06
CA ALA A 209 -1.94 6.37 27.26
C ALA A 209 -2.71 5.09 27.68
N GLY A 210 -1.98 4.00 27.90
CA GLY A 210 -2.55 2.71 28.26
C GLY A 210 -3.37 2.75 29.53
N GLN A 211 -2.94 3.52 30.53
CA GLN A 211 -3.66 3.72 31.79
C GLN A 211 -5.05 4.37 31.63
N SER A 212 -5.31 5.08 30.52
CA SER A 212 -6.61 5.69 30.24
C SER A 212 -7.48 4.82 29.32
N ALA A 213 -6.92 3.78 28.71
CA ALA A 213 -7.54 3.05 27.61
C ALA A 213 -8.88 2.39 28.01
N ASP A 214 -8.96 1.74 29.17
CA ASP A 214 -10.18 1.07 29.63
C ASP A 214 -11.29 2.09 29.94
N ALA A 215 -10.94 3.21 30.57
CA ALA A 215 -11.89 4.26 30.88
C ALA A 215 -12.37 5.00 29.62
N VAL A 216 -11.50 5.17 28.62
CA VAL A 216 -11.87 5.70 27.30
C VAL A 216 -12.82 4.73 26.60
N GLN A 217 -12.50 3.43 26.55
CA GLN A 217 -13.37 2.42 25.97
C GLN A 217 -14.75 2.38 26.62
N ALA A 218 -14.81 2.39 27.96
CA ALA A 218 -16.07 2.44 28.69
C ALA A 218 -16.89 3.68 28.30
N ARG A 219 -16.27 4.84 28.13
CA ARG A 219 -16.95 6.07 27.72
C ARG A 219 -17.61 5.96 26.34
N PHE A 220 -16.97 5.26 25.40
CA PHE A 220 -17.58 4.98 24.09
C PHE A 220 -18.74 4.00 24.21
N ALA A 221 -18.55 2.89 24.95
CA ALA A 221 -19.57 1.87 25.15
C ALA A 221 -20.83 2.41 25.89
N ASP A 222 -20.65 3.26 26.91
CA ASP A 222 -21.73 3.88 27.64
C ASP A 222 -22.54 4.87 26.80
N THR A 223 -21.90 5.52 25.83
CA THR A 223 -22.55 6.50 24.96
C THR A 223 -23.31 5.83 23.82
N GLU A 224 -22.70 4.85 23.17
CA GLU A 224 -23.27 4.12 22.03
C GLU A 224 -22.54 2.76 21.87
N PRO A 225 -23.15 1.67 22.34
CA PRO A 225 -22.50 0.33 22.34
C PRO A 225 -22.12 -0.22 20.97
N THR A 226 -22.71 0.34 19.90
CA THR A 226 -22.42 -0.11 18.51
C THR A 226 -21.21 0.56 17.89
N LEU A 227 -20.55 1.49 18.60
CA LEU A 227 -19.32 2.13 18.11
C LEU A 227 -18.17 1.13 18.07
N SER A 228 -17.56 0.98 16.91
CA SER A 228 -16.35 0.18 16.76
C SER A 228 -15.17 0.91 17.40
N PHE A 229 -14.56 0.27 18.40
CA PHE A 229 -13.43 0.81 19.15
C PHE A 229 -12.31 -0.21 19.22
N GLU A 230 -11.10 0.19 18.82
CA GLU A 230 -9.89 -0.62 18.87
C GLU A 230 -8.81 0.12 19.65
N ARG A 231 -7.92 -0.60 20.33
CA ARG A 231 -6.77 -0.05 21.05
C ARG A 231 -5.48 -0.48 20.38
N VAL A 232 -4.53 0.45 20.34
CA VAL A 232 -3.13 0.19 19.99
C VAL A 232 -2.24 0.86 21.04
N PRO A 233 -0.97 0.47 21.16
CA PRO A 233 -0.02 1.15 22.02
C PRO A 233 0.03 2.65 21.76
N ASN A 234 0.37 3.41 22.78
CA ASN A 234 0.46 4.86 22.72
C ASN A 234 1.47 5.29 21.64
N VAL A 235 0.97 6.08 20.69
CA VAL A 235 1.82 6.62 19.61
C VAL A 235 2.86 7.62 20.12
N HIS A 236 2.58 8.26 21.25
CA HIS A 236 3.44 9.29 21.87
C HIS A 236 3.62 9.00 23.36
N PRO A 237 4.35 7.90 23.73
CA PRO A 237 4.46 7.47 25.12
C PRO A 237 5.26 8.44 25.99
N GLU A 238 6.23 9.13 25.42
CA GLU A 238 7.12 10.08 26.09
C GLU A 238 7.45 11.26 25.16
N PRO A 239 7.85 12.43 25.69
CA PRO A 239 8.24 13.56 24.88
C PRO A 239 9.34 13.19 23.87
N GLY A 240 9.13 13.51 22.59
CA GLY A 240 10.06 13.22 21.51
C GLY A 240 10.08 11.76 21.02
N VAL A 241 9.34 10.85 21.63
CA VAL A 241 9.27 9.45 21.23
C VAL A 241 8.00 9.17 20.45
N ILE A 242 8.13 8.69 19.21
CA ILE A 242 7.00 8.25 18.38
C ILE A 242 7.05 6.74 18.20
N GLN A 243 6.06 6.04 18.77
CA GLN A 243 5.84 4.60 18.64
C GLN A 243 4.75 4.35 17.59
N ARG A 244 5.10 3.89 16.40
CA ARG A 244 4.16 3.78 15.28
C ARG A 244 3.85 2.36 14.82
N GLY A 245 4.64 1.36 15.23
CA GLY A 245 4.62 0.01 14.64
C GLY A 245 3.23 -0.61 14.57
N GLU A 246 2.55 -0.75 15.70
CA GLU A 246 1.23 -1.39 15.76
C GLU A 246 0.12 -0.52 15.15
N LEU A 247 0.19 0.82 15.31
CA LEU A 247 -0.73 1.73 14.63
C LEU A 247 -0.64 1.59 13.11
N VAL A 248 0.58 1.57 12.57
CA VAL A 248 0.85 1.38 11.13
C VAL A 248 0.30 0.04 10.65
N GLN A 249 0.55 -1.02 11.40
CA GLN A 249 0.00 -2.34 11.07
C GLN A 249 -1.52 -2.31 11.02
N ARG A 250 -2.18 -1.74 12.01
CA ARG A 250 -3.65 -1.69 12.10
C ARG A 250 -4.26 -0.86 10.97
N LEU A 251 -3.67 0.28 10.63
CA LEU A 251 -4.12 1.10 9.51
C LEU A 251 -3.94 0.40 8.16
N ASN A 252 -2.84 -0.31 7.98
CA ASN A 252 -2.62 -1.13 6.79
C ASN A 252 -3.67 -2.26 6.67
N GLU A 253 -4.05 -2.89 7.79
CA GLU A 253 -5.13 -3.88 7.82
C GLU A 253 -6.49 -3.26 7.44
N GLN A 254 -6.83 -2.08 7.96
CA GLN A 254 -8.05 -1.36 7.60
C GLN A 254 -8.07 -1.00 6.12
N GLN A 255 -6.97 -0.46 5.60
CA GLN A 255 -6.84 -0.17 4.17
C GLN A 255 -6.99 -1.44 3.33
N TRP A 256 -6.37 -2.55 3.76
CA TRP A 256 -6.45 -3.81 3.05
C TRP A 256 -7.87 -4.40 3.03
N ARG A 257 -8.60 -4.33 4.15
CA ARG A 257 -10.01 -4.72 4.21
C ARG A 257 -10.85 -3.92 3.20
N ARG A 258 -10.65 -2.59 3.18
CA ARG A 258 -11.33 -1.70 2.25
C ARG A 258 -11.03 -2.03 0.78
N LEU A 259 -9.77 -2.28 0.45
CA LEU A 259 -9.37 -2.66 -0.90
C LEU A 259 -10.02 -3.96 -1.36
N ARG A 260 -10.06 -4.97 -0.49
CA ARG A 260 -10.70 -6.26 -0.80
C ARG A 260 -12.21 -6.17 -1.04
N GLN A 261 -12.86 -5.16 -0.47
CA GLN A 261 -14.29 -4.93 -0.67
C GLN A 261 -14.62 -4.25 -2.00
N GLN A 262 -13.63 -3.74 -2.73
CA GLN A 262 -13.87 -3.13 -4.04
C GLN A 262 -14.42 -4.16 -5.04
N PRO A 263 -15.41 -3.76 -5.88
CA PRO A 263 -16.00 -4.65 -6.88
C PRO A 263 -14.95 -5.29 -7.79
N GLY A 264 -15.02 -6.60 -7.93
CA GLY A 264 -14.11 -7.38 -8.79
C GLY A 264 -12.77 -7.78 -8.16
N ILE A 265 -12.30 -7.14 -7.10
CA ILE A 265 -11.02 -7.49 -6.45
C ILE A 265 -11.06 -8.91 -5.87
N GLY A 266 -12.15 -9.30 -5.22
CA GLY A 266 -12.32 -10.66 -4.73
C GLY A 266 -12.21 -11.72 -5.84
N ARG A 267 -12.76 -11.43 -7.03
CA ARG A 267 -12.65 -12.33 -8.19
C ARG A 267 -11.22 -12.44 -8.72
N VAL A 268 -10.49 -11.34 -8.78
CA VAL A 268 -9.07 -11.35 -9.14
C VAL A 268 -8.27 -12.17 -8.13
N GLY A 269 -8.55 -12.02 -6.84
CA GLY A 269 -7.93 -12.83 -5.79
C GLY A 269 -8.12 -14.34 -5.96
N GLN A 270 -9.27 -14.77 -6.50
CA GLN A 270 -9.54 -16.18 -6.81
C GLN A 270 -8.71 -16.73 -7.98
N TRP A 271 -8.17 -15.88 -8.83
CA TRP A 271 -7.30 -16.30 -9.93
C TRP A 271 -5.84 -16.50 -9.48
N VAL A 272 -5.44 -15.88 -8.35
CA VAL A 272 -4.07 -16.00 -7.83
C VAL A 272 -3.79 -17.46 -7.44
N THR A 273 -2.68 -17.98 -7.91
CA THR A 273 -2.31 -19.38 -7.69
C THR A 273 -1.81 -19.61 -6.25
N PRO A 274 -2.44 -20.51 -5.46
CA PRO A 274 -1.93 -20.85 -4.13
C PRO A 274 -0.48 -21.41 -4.17
N PRO A 275 0.36 -21.15 -3.17
CA PRO A 275 0.09 -20.47 -1.91
C PRO A 275 0.12 -18.94 -1.98
N LEU A 276 0.33 -18.35 -3.17
CA LEU A 276 0.32 -16.91 -3.35
C LEU A 276 -1.05 -16.33 -2.98
N GLN A 277 -1.03 -15.08 -2.57
CA GLN A 277 -2.23 -14.30 -2.27
C GLN A 277 -2.19 -12.99 -3.02
N LEU A 278 -3.35 -12.38 -3.17
CA LEU A 278 -3.43 -11.01 -3.63
C LEU A 278 -2.66 -10.10 -2.68
N THR A 279 -1.73 -9.30 -3.19
CA THR A 279 -0.83 -8.46 -2.39
C THR A 279 -1.00 -6.99 -2.73
N ARG A 280 -0.39 -6.13 -1.92
CA ARG A 280 -0.20 -4.72 -2.29
C ARG A 280 1.06 -4.60 -3.14
N LEU A 281 1.00 -3.85 -4.23
CA LEU A 281 2.16 -3.62 -5.12
C LEU A 281 3.31 -2.96 -4.36
N GLU A 282 3.01 -2.05 -3.45
CA GLU A 282 4.02 -1.39 -2.61
C GLU A 282 4.75 -2.38 -1.71
N THR A 283 4.02 -3.33 -1.12
CA THR A 283 4.62 -4.39 -0.29
C THR A 283 5.48 -5.33 -1.14
N THR A 284 5.01 -5.70 -2.32
CA THR A 284 5.78 -6.53 -3.27
C THR A 284 7.03 -5.81 -3.73
N PHE A 285 6.92 -4.50 -4.00
CA PHE A 285 8.08 -3.68 -4.36
C PHE A 285 9.10 -3.61 -3.21
N ALA A 286 8.64 -3.44 -1.97
CA ALA A 286 9.51 -3.44 -0.80
C ALA A 286 10.26 -4.77 -0.64
N GLN A 287 9.55 -5.89 -0.80
CA GLN A 287 10.16 -7.22 -0.79
C GLN A 287 11.19 -7.40 -1.92
N MET A 288 10.91 -6.86 -3.11
CA MET A 288 11.84 -6.89 -4.23
C MET A 288 13.09 -6.07 -3.94
N VAL A 289 12.96 -4.87 -3.37
CA VAL A 289 14.11 -4.04 -2.97
C VAL A 289 14.98 -4.79 -1.94
N GLN A 290 14.37 -5.46 -0.98
CA GLN A 290 15.08 -6.28 0.00
C GLN A 290 15.80 -7.45 -0.66
N ALA A 291 15.09 -8.23 -1.49
CA ALA A 291 15.66 -9.38 -2.19
C ALA A 291 16.82 -8.97 -3.11
N TRP A 292 16.71 -7.82 -3.78
CA TRP A 292 17.76 -7.29 -4.63
C TRP A 292 18.99 -6.88 -3.84
N ARG A 293 18.80 -6.22 -2.69
CA ARG A 293 19.90 -5.89 -1.77
C ARG A 293 20.65 -7.16 -1.34
N ASP A 294 19.89 -8.19 -0.94
CA ASP A 294 20.47 -9.43 -0.42
C ASP A 294 21.18 -10.21 -1.54
N TYR A 295 20.62 -10.25 -2.75
CA TYR A 295 21.21 -10.93 -3.90
C TYR A 295 22.55 -10.27 -4.33
N HIS A 296 22.64 -8.95 -4.26
CA HIS A 296 23.84 -8.21 -4.63
C HIS A 296 24.78 -7.91 -3.42
N ASP A 297 24.45 -8.43 -2.26
CA ASP A 297 25.21 -8.23 -1.02
C ASP A 297 25.47 -6.75 -0.67
N LEU A 298 24.48 -5.88 -0.93
CA LEU A 298 24.58 -4.44 -0.70
C LEU A 298 24.40 -4.11 0.78
N PRO A 299 25.16 -3.15 1.35
CA PRO A 299 24.96 -2.73 2.73
C PRO A 299 23.62 -2.02 2.94
N GLU A 300 23.16 -1.30 1.93
CA GLU A 300 21.92 -0.52 1.93
C GLU A 300 21.37 -0.41 0.50
N LEU A 301 20.07 -0.35 0.37
CA LEU A 301 19.40 -0.12 -0.91
C LEU A 301 18.15 0.73 -0.71
N HIS A 302 17.97 1.72 -1.59
CA HIS A 302 16.79 2.56 -1.66
C HIS A 302 16.03 2.29 -2.95
N GLY A 303 14.71 2.25 -2.85
CA GLY A 303 13.81 2.12 -3.98
C GLY A 303 12.71 3.18 -3.92
N ALA A 304 12.26 3.64 -5.08
CA ALA A 304 11.09 4.51 -5.20
C ALA A 304 10.07 3.86 -6.13
N PHE A 305 8.83 3.75 -5.67
CA PHE A 305 7.71 3.22 -6.42
C PHE A 305 6.63 4.28 -6.54
N ILE A 306 6.12 4.48 -7.74
CA ILE A 306 5.04 5.43 -8.02
C ILE A 306 3.83 4.65 -8.49
N SER A 307 2.72 4.83 -7.80
CA SER A 307 1.43 4.24 -8.15
C SER A 307 0.34 5.30 -8.01
N GLY A 308 -0.35 5.58 -9.11
CA GLY A 308 -1.34 6.64 -9.13
C GLY A 308 -0.75 8.00 -8.75
N THR A 309 -1.28 8.60 -7.70
CA THR A 309 -0.85 9.90 -7.17
C THR A 309 0.09 9.78 -5.97
N ARG A 310 0.53 8.57 -5.64
CA ARG A 310 1.36 8.29 -4.47
C ARG A 310 2.76 7.86 -4.86
N ARG A 311 3.72 8.30 -4.10
CA ARG A 311 5.10 7.84 -4.11
C ARG A 311 5.37 7.03 -2.85
N VAL A 312 5.96 5.87 -3.01
CA VAL A 312 6.43 5.03 -1.91
C VAL A 312 7.95 4.97 -1.97
N HIS A 313 8.61 5.47 -0.96
CA HIS A 313 10.05 5.32 -0.77
C HIS A 313 10.28 4.12 0.15
N VAL A 314 11.09 3.20 -0.31
CA VAL A 314 11.51 2.00 0.43
C VAL A 314 13.01 2.10 0.66
N TRP A 315 13.44 1.82 1.89
CA TRP A 315 14.87 1.63 2.17
C TRP A 315 15.07 0.39 3.04
N THR A 316 16.18 -0.26 2.84
CA THR A 316 16.57 -1.46 3.55
C THR A 316 18.06 -1.41 3.85
N VAL A 317 18.43 -1.72 5.10
CA VAL A 317 19.79 -1.70 5.61
C VAL A 317 20.13 -3.08 6.16
N ARG A 318 21.31 -3.61 5.83
CA ARG A 318 21.73 -4.97 6.24
C ARG A 318 21.73 -5.17 7.77
N ALA A 319 22.13 -4.16 8.51
CA ALA A 319 22.19 -4.20 9.97
C ALA A 319 20.84 -4.08 10.67
N ARG A 320 19.76 -3.81 9.92
CA ARG A 320 18.41 -3.64 10.44
C ARG A 320 17.45 -4.53 9.66
N PRO A 321 16.80 -5.51 10.31
CA PRO A 321 15.84 -6.39 9.62
C PRO A 321 14.60 -5.63 9.11
N ASP A 322 14.32 -4.45 9.68
CA ASP A 322 13.13 -3.68 9.34
C ASP A 322 13.35 -2.85 8.08
N MET A 323 12.43 -2.99 7.13
CA MET A 323 12.35 -2.11 5.98
C MET A 323 11.70 -0.79 6.38
N GLY A 324 12.32 0.32 6.01
CA GLY A 324 11.68 1.63 6.09
C GLY A 324 10.72 1.84 4.91
N LEU A 325 9.50 2.28 5.20
CA LEU A 325 8.51 2.69 4.20
C LEU A 325 8.08 4.12 4.49
N HIS A 326 8.01 4.93 3.44
CA HIS A 326 7.49 6.29 3.53
C HIS A 326 6.59 6.58 2.34
N TYR A 327 5.38 6.99 2.63
CA TYR A 327 4.38 7.37 1.64
C TYR A 327 4.26 8.89 1.54
N ALA A 328 4.20 9.42 0.32
CA ALA A 328 3.96 10.84 0.08
C ALA A 328 3.12 11.04 -1.19
N PRO A 329 2.32 12.11 -1.28
CA PRO A 329 1.71 12.53 -2.52
C PRO A 329 2.79 12.88 -3.55
N VAL A 330 2.59 12.53 -4.81
CA VAL A 330 3.53 12.90 -5.89
C VAL A 330 3.58 14.42 -6.05
N ALA A 331 2.45 15.10 -5.93
CA ALA A 331 2.39 16.56 -6.01
C ALA A 331 3.30 17.25 -4.98
N ALA A 332 3.33 16.76 -3.73
CA ALA A 332 4.22 17.28 -2.69
C ALA A 332 5.72 17.08 -3.00
N ALA A 333 6.03 16.07 -3.81
CA ALA A 333 7.40 15.84 -4.28
C ALA A 333 7.84 16.81 -5.38
N LEU A 334 6.88 17.44 -6.07
CA LEU A 334 7.12 18.36 -7.19
C LEU A 334 7.24 19.82 -6.75
N GLU A 335 6.69 20.20 -5.60
CA GLU A 335 6.81 21.56 -5.06
C GLU A 335 8.26 22.05 -4.88
N PRO A 336 9.20 21.25 -4.36
CA PRO A 336 10.59 21.67 -4.22
C PRO A 336 11.30 21.97 -5.54
N LEU A 337 10.74 21.56 -6.69
CA LEU A 337 11.33 21.86 -8.00
C LEU A 337 11.11 23.29 -8.48
N ARG A 338 10.19 24.04 -7.88
CA ARG A 338 10.02 25.46 -8.18
C ARG A 338 11.21 26.24 -7.62
N GLY A 339 12.30 26.29 -8.37
CA GLY A 339 13.49 27.07 -8.03
C GLY A 339 14.80 26.28 -7.89
N TRP A 340 14.80 24.99 -8.16
CA TRP A 340 16.02 24.19 -8.20
C TRP A 340 16.61 24.16 -9.60
N PRO A 341 17.94 24.36 -9.75
CA PRO A 341 18.59 24.13 -11.03
C PRO A 341 18.37 22.68 -11.47
N PRO A 342 18.04 22.44 -12.75
CA PRO A 342 17.90 21.07 -13.24
C PRO A 342 19.18 20.30 -12.95
N LEU A 343 19.07 19.18 -12.25
CA LEU A 343 20.19 18.28 -12.07
C LEU A 343 20.64 17.81 -13.46
N ARG A 344 21.85 18.19 -13.86
CA ARG A 344 22.48 17.83 -15.14
C ARG A 344 22.70 16.32 -15.31
N LEU A 345 22.34 15.51 -14.32
CA LEU A 345 22.47 14.05 -14.34
C LEU A 345 21.64 13.35 -15.44
N LEU A 346 20.64 14.04 -16.01
CA LEU A 346 19.76 13.47 -17.05
C LEU A 346 19.94 14.07 -18.45
N SER A 347 20.84 15.04 -18.63
CA SER A 347 21.05 15.73 -19.91
C SER A 347 22.22 15.21 -20.76
N GLY A 348 22.88 14.15 -20.35
CA GLY A 348 23.96 13.49 -21.09
C GLY A 348 23.57 12.10 -21.60
N PRO A 349 24.38 11.46 -22.49
CA PRO A 349 24.22 10.04 -22.75
C PRO A 349 24.28 9.31 -21.41
N TRP A 350 23.24 8.59 -21.09
CA TRP A 350 23.05 8.02 -19.77
C TRP A 350 24.15 6.99 -19.48
N ALA A 351 25.09 7.33 -18.64
CA ALA A 351 26.18 6.47 -18.22
C ALA A 351 25.75 5.40 -17.18
N GLY A 352 24.44 5.27 -16.93
CA GLY A 352 23.85 4.42 -15.91
C GLY A 352 23.52 5.19 -14.62
N PRO A 353 22.72 4.61 -13.72
CA PRO A 353 22.44 5.21 -12.43
C PRO A 353 23.73 5.34 -11.62
N PRO A 354 23.83 6.32 -10.72
CA PRO A 354 24.90 6.34 -9.71
C PRO A 354 24.95 4.97 -9.03
N ALA A 355 26.14 4.50 -8.69
CA ALA A 355 26.32 3.20 -8.05
C ALA A 355 25.33 3.03 -6.87
N GLY A 356 24.52 1.98 -6.90
CA GLY A 356 23.49 1.70 -5.88
C GLY A 356 22.08 2.18 -6.17
N ILE A 357 21.80 2.85 -7.31
CA ILE A 357 20.44 3.22 -7.71
C ILE A 357 20.03 2.39 -8.92
N THR A 358 19.01 1.54 -8.76
CA THR A 358 18.42 0.76 -9.85
C THR A 358 17.08 1.37 -10.26
N TRP A 359 16.97 1.74 -11.53
CA TRP A 359 15.76 2.30 -12.11
C TRP A 359 14.92 1.20 -12.74
N TRP A 360 13.64 1.22 -12.40
CA TRP A 360 12.65 0.37 -13.05
C TRP A 360 11.79 1.22 -13.97
N ASP A 361 11.86 0.88 -15.24
CA ASP A 361 10.94 1.23 -16.31
C ASP A 361 10.48 2.70 -16.39
N GLN A 362 11.14 3.48 -17.26
CA GLN A 362 10.70 4.84 -17.63
C GLN A 362 9.25 4.86 -18.18
N SER A 363 8.75 3.76 -18.75
CA SER A 363 7.38 3.69 -19.26
C SER A 363 6.32 3.76 -18.16
N GLY A 364 6.64 3.39 -16.92
CA GLY A 364 5.77 3.57 -15.76
C GLY A 364 5.56 5.01 -15.35
N LEU A 365 6.47 5.92 -15.73
CA LEU A 365 6.36 7.34 -15.42
C LEU A 365 5.47 8.10 -16.42
N ALA A 366 5.36 7.64 -17.67
CA ALA A 366 4.57 8.31 -18.70
C ALA A 366 3.08 8.51 -18.33
N PRO A 367 2.35 7.50 -17.80
CA PRO A 367 0.98 7.70 -17.33
C PRO A 367 0.86 8.64 -16.14
N LEU A 368 1.87 8.68 -15.28
CA LEU A 368 1.91 9.55 -14.12
C LEU A 368 2.10 11.01 -14.53
N VAL A 369 2.96 11.26 -15.50
CA VAL A 369 3.17 12.60 -16.10
C VAL A 369 1.88 13.11 -16.73
N ALA A 370 1.16 12.28 -17.46
CA ALA A 370 -0.15 12.62 -18.01
C ALA A 370 -1.19 12.95 -16.92
N THR A 371 -1.07 12.34 -15.75
CA THR A 371 -1.97 12.56 -14.61
C THR A 371 -1.66 13.84 -13.84
N VAL A 372 -0.39 14.17 -13.69
CA VAL A 372 0.08 15.36 -12.94
C VAL A 372 0.12 16.62 -13.85
N GLY A 373 -0.04 16.42 -15.14
CA GLY A 373 -0.45 17.43 -16.10
C GLY A 373 0.60 18.42 -16.60
N HIS A 374 1.83 18.51 -16.07
CA HIS A 374 2.78 19.55 -16.52
C HIS A 374 4.25 19.28 -16.17
N VAL A 375 4.62 18.07 -15.80
CA VAL A 375 6.02 17.79 -15.41
C VAL A 375 6.62 16.76 -16.37
N ALA A 376 7.74 17.11 -16.99
CA ALA A 376 8.47 16.18 -17.85
C ALA A 376 8.93 14.95 -17.04
N PRO A 377 8.93 13.74 -17.64
CA PRO A 377 9.37 12.51 -16.97
C PRO A 377 10.74 12.64 -16.31
N GLU A 378 11.65 13.38 -16.96
CA GLU A 378 13.00 13.66 -16.48
C GLU A 378 12.97 14.48 -15.18
N ALA A 379 12.10 15.47 -15.08
CA ALA A 379 11.98 16.30 -13.90
C ALA A 379 11.40 15.50 -12.71
N MET A 380 10.46 14.60 -12.96
CA MET A 380 9.95 13.68 -11.96
C MET A 380 11.01 12.72 -11.45
N LEU A 381 11.81 12.19 -12.35
CA LEU A 381 12.92 11.29 -12.02
C LEU A 381 13.96 12.03 -11.15
N GLN A 382 14.25 13.31 -11.46
CA GLN A 382 15.14 14.18 -10.68
C GLN A 382 14.62 14.39 -9.25
N VAL A 383 13.32 14.66 -9.08
CA VAL A 383 12.72 14.82 -7.75
C VAL A 383 12.86 13.57 -6.91
N LEU A 384 12.54 12.41 -7.50
CA LEU A 384 12.65 11.14 -6.79
C LEU A 384 14.08 10.85 -6.37
N THR A 385 15.04 11.09 -7.26
CA THR A 385 16.47 10.92 -6.98
C THR A 385 16.92 11.84 -5.86
N GLN A 386 16.53 13.10 -5.89
CA GLN A 386 16.91 14.08 -4.86
C GLN A 386 16.28 13.79 -3.52
N ASP A 387 15.01 13.38 -3.49
CA ASP A 387 14.34 13.03 -2.24
C ASP A 387 14.97 11.76 -1.61
N VAL A 388 15.36 10.80 -2.43
CA VAL A 388 16.13 9.63 -1.98
C VAL A 388 17.49 10.08 -1.43
N LEU A 389 18.25 10.88 -2.16
CA LEU A 389 19.57 11.36 -1.74
C LEU A 389 19.52 12.20 -0.46
N ARG A 390 18.50 13.07 -0.28
CA ARG A 390 18.34 13.87 0.95
C ARG A 390 18.07 13.04 2.20
N ARG A 391 17.57 11.81 2.06
CA ARG A 391 17.28 10.93 3.20
C ARG A 391 18.40 9.96 3.51
N VAL A 392 19.37 9.84 2.60
CA VAL A 392 20.55 8.98 2.73
C VAL A 392 21.73 9.77 3.34
N VAL A 393 21.78 11.06 3.16
CA VAL A 393 22.77 11.99 3.77
C VAL A 393 22.20 12.60 5.04
#